data_efccd4e67cd280c0d915fdaacf6233cb
#
_entry.id   efccd4e67cd280c0d915fdaacf6233cb
#
_cell.length_a   1.000
_cell.length_b   1.000
_cell.length_c   1.000
_cell.angle_alpha   90.00
_cell.angle_beta   90.00
_cell.angle_gamma   90.00
#
_symmetry.space_group_name_H-M   'P 1'
#
loop_
_entity.id
_entity.type
_entity.pdbx_description
1 polymer ?
#
loop_
_entity_poly.entity_id
_entity_poly.type
_entity_poly.pdbx_seq_one_letter_code
_entity_poly.pdbx_strand_id
1 'polypeptide(L)'
;MFDLLITFLPLALMIACVVHAIRNGNVWPWIYVIVLLPGIGSLIYLFMEILPQMAKSRAAAKLGSNVRQMADPHRSLREAHRAAEMVGSVDAKRQLAEEYIARGAYADAVDLYRDAAQGQFKDDPALLLGLARAQFLNGDPAGAQASLDALQASDPSYVSADAHLIYARALEGQGKTADALAEYKRLVGYYPGEEARARYAMLLEKTGARDEAMDVYRQIVKLLDGAPSRYRKAQKEWGDIAKRAVR
;
A
#
# COMPACT_ATOMS: atom_id res chain seq x y z
N MET A 1 35.09 27.63 19.28
CA MET A 1 34.06 27.02 18.39
C MET A 1 32.74 26.80 19.12
N PHE A 2 32.74 26.39 20.39
CA PHE A 2 31.52 26.25 21.22
C PHE A 2 30.81 27.58 21.50
N ASP A 3 31.58 28.66 21.74
CA ASP A 3 31.00 29.98 22.06
C ASP A 3 30.26 30.63 20.87
N LEU A 4 30.70 30.40 19.65
CA LEU A 4 30.03 30.84 18.43
C LEU A 4 28.68 30.16 18.25
N LEU A 5 28.58 28.87 18.56
CA LEU A 5 27.33 28.09 18.47
C LEU A 5 26.28 28.57 19.49
N ILE A 6 26.70 28.89 20.72
CA ILE A 6 25.80 29.34 21.78
C ILE A 6 25.23 30.74 21.47
N THR A 7 25.99 31.59 20.79
CA THR A 7 25.58 32.97 20.48
C THR A 7 24.73 33.03 19.19
N PHE A 8 25.05 32.23 18.17
CA PHE A 8 24.37 32.30 16.88
C PHE A 8 23.11 31.41 16.81
N LEU A 9 23.03 30.34 17.61
CA LEU A 9 21.88 29.43 17.59
C LEU A 9 20.55 30.10 18.01
N PRO A 10 20.48 30.89 19.09
CA PRO A 10 19.28 31.62 19.47
C PRO A 10 18.86 32.65 18.42
N LEU A 11 19.84 33.35 17.81
CA LEU A 11 19.59 34.34 16.78
C LEU A 11 19.03 33.69 15.49
N ALA A 12 19.63 32.60 15.08
CA ALA A 12 19.13 31.82 13.92
C ALA A 12 17.72 31.26 14.16
N LEU A 13 17.45 30.77 15.37
CA LEU A 13 16.10 30.29 15.76
C LEU A 13 15.09 31.43 15.76
N MET A 14 15.48 32.62 16.27
CA MET A 14 14.63 33.80 16.27
C MET A 14 14.27 34.22 14.84
N ILE A 15 15.26 34.31 13.95
CA ILE A 15 15.01 34.65 12.52
C ILE A 15 14.09 33.60 11.86
N ALA A 16 14.33 32.33 12.09
CA ALA A 16 13.50 31.26 11.55
C ALA A 16 12.03 31.35 12.02
N CYS A 17 11.81 31.64 13.31
CA CYS A 17 10.47 31.82 13.88
C CYS A 17 9.76 33.05 13.31
N VAL A 18 10.48 34.17 13.14
CA VAL A 18 9.92 35.40 12.51
C VAL A 18 9.53 35.14 11.06
N VAL A 19 10.41 34.52 10.27
CA VAL A 19 10.11 34.17 8.87
C VAL A 19 8.91 33.24 8.78
N HIS A 20 8.82 32.23 9.69
CA HIS A 20 7.69 31.32 9.73
C HIS A 20 6.37 32.05 10.10
N ALA A 21 6.38 32.97 11.07
CA ALA A 21 5.22 33.78 11.45
C ALA A 21 4.72 34.65 10.29
N ILE A 22 5.65 35.28 9.55
CA ILE A 22 5.31 36.09 8.37
C ILE A 22 4.69 35.24 7.26
N ARG A 23 5.27 34.09 6.96
CA ARG A 23 4.76 33.18 5.90
C ARG A 23 3.39 32.58 6.21
N ASN A 24 3.05 32.39 7.47
CA ASN A 24 1.76 31.85 7.90
C ASN A 24 0.70 32.92 8.17
N GLY A 25 1.02 34.21 7.92
CA GLY A 25 0.06 35.32 8.11
C GLY A 25 -0.25 35.64 9.58
N ASN A 26 0.44 35.02 10.53
CA ASN A 26 0.17 35.12 11.97
C ASN A 26 1.20 36.05 12.65
N VAL A 27 1.36 37.25 12.06
CA VAL A 27 2.42 38.21 12.41
C VAL A 27 2.16 38.85 13.78
N TRP A 28 0.93 39.21 14.08
CA TRP A 28 0.45 39.80 15.34
C TRP A 28 -0.21 38.73 16.21
N PRO A 29 0.16 38.52 17.46
CA PRO A 29 1.07 39.24 18.36
C PRO A 29 2.51 38.67 18.41
N TRP A 30 2.84 37.64 17.62
CA TRP A 30 4.05 36.82 17.78
C TRP A 30 5.36 37.55 17.55
N ILE A 31 5.40 38.55 16.65
CA ILE A 31 6.66 39.35 16.45
C ILE A 31 7.10 40.03 17.74
N TYR A 32 6.17 40.60 18.50
CA TYR A 32 6.53 41.23 19.76
C TYR A 32 7.09 40.23 20.76
N VAL A 33 6.48 39.09 20.89
CA VAL A 33 6.93 38.04 21.84
C VAL A 33 8.31 37.52 21.44
N ILE A 34 8.58 37.32 20.16
CA ILE A 34 9.85 36.78 19.66
C ILE A 34 10.96 37.82 19.78
N VAL A 35 10.70 39.12 19.48
CA VAL A 35 11.71 40.17 19.44
C VAL A 35 11.97 40.76 20.83
N LEU A 36 10.94 40.94 21.68
CA LEU A 36 11.11 41.49 23.05
C LEU A 36 11.78 40.51 24.01
N LEU A 37 11.59 39.18 23.77
CA LEU A 37 12.17 38.13 24.62
C LEU A 37 13.00 37.16 23.75
N PRO A 38 14.19 37.62 23.30
CA PRO A 38 15.03 36.81 22.42
C PRO A 38 15.43 35.49 23.11
N GLY A 39 15.18 34.38 22.45
CA GLY A 39 15.37 33.01 22.97
C GLY A 39 14.12 32.43 23.61
N ILE A 40 13.59 33.00 24.68
CA ILE A 40 12.39 32.53 25.37
C ILE A 40 11.15 32.70 24.48
N GLY A 41 11.01 33.85 23.82
CA GLY A 41 9.89 34.11 22.89
C GLY A 41 9.87 33.15 21.69
N SER A 42 11.04 32.80 21.17
CA SER A 42 11.17 31.81 20.11
C SER A 42 10.78 30.41 20.58
N LEU A 43 11.09 30.03 21.80
CA LEU A 43 10.66 28.77 22.40
C LEU A 43 9.15 28.74 22.62
N ILE A 44 8.57 29.81 23.15
CA ILE A 44 7.10 29.92 23.32
C ILE A 44 6.41 29.80 21.97
N TYR A 45 6.89 30.48 20.93
CA TYR A 45 6.36 30.39 19.58
C TYR A 45 6.46 28.96 19.02
N LEU A 46 7.59 28.30 19.22
CA LEU A 46 7.80 26.92 18.80
C LEU A 46 6.77 25.98 19.43
N PHE A 47 6.59 26.10 20.76
CA PHE A 47 5.66 25.23 21.50
C PHE A 47 4.19 25.53 21.24
N MET A 48 3.81 26.80 21.08
CA MET A 48 2.41 27.17 20.94
C MET A 48 1.91 27.15 19.48
N GLU A 49 2.78 27.41 18.52
CA GLU A 49 2.37 27.53 17.11
C GLU A 49 2.94 26.40 16.24
N ILE A 50 4.25 26.15 16.28
CA ILE A 50 4.89 25.19 15.38
C ILE A 50 4.62 23.73 15.81
N LEU A 51 4.77 23.39 17.08
CA LEU A 51 4.55 22.03 17.56
C LEU A 51 3.11 21.52 17.32
N PRO A 52 2.03 22.29 17.61
CA PRO A 52 0.66 21.83 17.33
C PRO A 52 0.37 21.69 15.82
N GLN A 53 0.96 22.57 15.00
CA GLN A 53 0.84 22.46 13.54
C GLN A 53 1.56 21.21 13.02
N MET A 54 2.75 20.93 13.52
CA MET A 54 3.49 19.70 13.21
C MET A 54 2.75 18.46 13.71
N ALA A 55 2.16 18.50 14.91
CA ALA A 55 1.38 17.39 15.47
C ALA A 55 0.11 17.09 14.65
N LYS A 56 -0.49 18.11 14.01
CA LYS A 56 -1.62 17.96 13.08
C LYS A 56 -1.20 17.56 11.67
N SER A 57 0.11 17.51 11.38
CA SER A 57 0.60 17.13 10.06
C SER A 57 0.35 15.65 9.75
N ARG A 58 0.13 15.33 8.47
CA ARG A 58 -0.01 13.93 8.00
C ARG A 58 1.22 13.07 8.40
N ALA A 59 2.40 13.66 8.48
CA ALA A 59 3.62 12.98 8.88
C ALA A 59 3.60 12.59 10.37
N ALA A 60 3.16 13.49 11.26
CA ALA A 60 3.03 13.20 12.69
C ALA A 60 1.90 12.19 12.97
N ALA A 61 0.78 12.29 12.25
CA ALA A 61 -0.29 11.30 12.33
C ALA A 61 0.20 9.90 11.93
N LYS A 62 0.99 9.81 10.86
CA LYS A 62 1.62 8.56 10.40
C LYS A 62 2.66 8.02 11.39
N LEU A 63 3.47 8.91 11.98
CA LEU A 63 4.42 8.53 13.04
C LEU A 63 3.68 8.01 14.28
N GLY A 64 2.64 8.72 14.71
CA GLY A 64 1.81 8.33 15.85
C GLY A 64 1.08 7.01 15.63
N SER A 65 0.59 6.74 14.41
CA SER A 65 -0.01 5.44 14.06
C SER A 65 1.02 4.32 14.09
N ASN A 66 2.23 4.54 13.55
CA ASN A 66 3.30 3.54 13.57
C ASN A 66 3.77 3.22 15.00
N VAL A 67 3.92 4.22 15.86
CA VAL A 67 4.29 4.01 17.27
C VAL A 67 3.19 3.25 18.02
N ARG A 68 1.91 3.59 17.78
CA ARG A 68 0.78 2.87 18.38
C ARG A 68 0.68 1.42 17.88
N GLN A 69 0.97 1.19 16.60
CA GLN A 69 0.98 -0.16 16.02
C GLN A 69 2.15 -1.00 16.56
N MET A 70 3.30 -0.37 16.84
CA MET A 70 4.42 -1.04 17.52
C MET A 70 4.11 -1.37 18.98
N ALA A 71 3.40 -0.48 19.69
CA ALA A 71 3.03 -0.68 21.09
C ALA A 71 1.92 -1.72 21.28
N ASP A 72 1.00 -1.84 20.33
CA ASP A 72 -0.11 -2.80 20.36
C ASP A 72 -0.42 -3.31 18.94
N PRO A 73 0.32 -4.33 18.48
CA PRO A 73 0.13 -4.92 17.15
C PRO A 73 -1.24 -5.55 16.91
N HIS A 74 -1.96 -5.89 17.97
CA HIS A 74 -3.26 -6.56 17.88
C HIS A 74 -4.45 -5.61 18.02
N ARG A 75 -4.22 -4.33 18.17
CA ARG A 75 -5.28 -3.34 18.40
C ARG A 75 -6.28 -3.28 17.22
N SER A 76 -5.78 -3.16 15.99
CA SER A 76 -6.62 -3.09 14.78
C SER A 76 -7.51 -4.32 14.63
N LEU A 77 -6.97 -5.51 14.90
CA LEU A 77 -7.73 -6.75 14.88
C LEU A 77 -8.83 -6.76 15.94
N ARG A 78 -8.50 -6.37 17.18
CA ARG A 78 -9.52 -6.31 18.26
C ARG A 78 -10.61 -5.29 17.97
N GLU A 79 -10.27 -4.14 17.40
CA GLU A 79 -11.24 -3.12 17.00
C GLU A 79 -12.13 -3.62 15.86
N ALA A 80 -11.55 -4.26 14.84
CA ALA A 80 -12.28 -4.86 13.73
C ALA A 80 -13.21 -6.00 14.21
N HIS A 81 -12.72 -6.85 15.12
CA HIS A 81 -13.53 -7.91 15.74
C HIS A 81 -14.76 -7.34 16.47
N ARG A 82 -14.54 -6.36 17.36
CA ARG A 82 -15.64 -5.70 18.07
C ARG A 82 -16.65 -5.05 17.11
N ALA A 83 -16.16 -4.39 16.06
CA ALA A 83 -17.04 -3.78 15.07
C ALA A 83 -17.87 -4.85 14.32
N ALA A 84 -17.28 -5.97 13.98
CA ALA A 84 -17.97 -7.09 13.32
C ALA A 84 -19.01 -7.75 14.25
N GLU A 85 -18.69 -7.92 15.54
CA GLU A 85 -19.60 -8.48 16.54
C GLU A 85 -20.75 -7.53 16.89
N MET A 86 -20.46 -6.24 17.10
CA MET A 86 -21.46 -5.26 17.55
C MET A 86 -22.40 -4.80 16.44
N VAL A 87 -21.87 -4.60 15.24
CA VAL A 87 -22.62 -4.02 14.12
C VAL A 87 -23.08 -5.10 13.14
N GLY A 88 -22.32 -6.18 12.99
CA GLY A 88 -22.61 -7.30 12.08
C GLY A 88 -22.73 -6.90 10.61
N SER A 89 -22.33 -5.67 10.25
CA SER A 89 -22.45 -5.16 8.90
C SER A 89 -21.46 -5.83 7.96
N VAL A 90 -21.83 -5.89 6.69
CA VAL A 90 -20.96 -6.42 5.61
C VAL A 90 -19.60 -5.69 5.59
N ASP A 91 -19.60 -4.35 5.76
CA ASP A 91 -18.37 -3.57 5.82
C ASP A 91 -17.48 -3.92 7.02
N ALA A 92 -18.07 -4.18 8.17
CA ALA A 92 -17.32 -4.57 9.37
C ALA A 92 -16.69 -5.97 9.19
N LYS A 93 -17.43 -6.92 8.59
CA LYS A 93 -16.92 -8.25 8.24
C LYS A 93 -15.78 -8.15 7.21
N ARG A 94 -15.94 -7.31 6.17
CA ARG A 94 -14.91 -7.06 5.17
C ARG A 94 -13.63 -6.48 5.79
N GLN A 95 -13.75 -5.49 6.67
CA GLN A 95 -12.59 -4.92 7.37
C GLN A 95 -11.88 -5.95 8.25
N LEU A 96 -12.62 -6.80 8.96
CA LEU A 96 -12.04 -7.87 9.75
C LEU A 96 -11.33 -8.90 8.87
N ALA A 97 -11.91 -9.27 7.72
CA ALA A 97 -11.28 -10.17 6.76
C ALA A 97 -9.95 -9.62 6.21
N GLU A 98 -9.87 -8.31 5.91
CA GLU A 98 -8.62 -7.65 5.50
C GLU A 98 -7.57 -7.68 6.62
N GLU A 99 -7.96 -7.50 7.88
CA GLU A 99 -7.04 -7.65 9.03
C GLU A 99 -6.52 -9.08 9.16
N TYR A 100 -7.34 -10.09 8.91
CA TYR A 100 -6.91 -11.50 8.87
C TYR A 100 -5.94 -11.77 7.72
N ILE A 101 -6.22 -11.25 6.52
CA ILE A 101 -5.28 -11.35 5.38
C ILE A 101 -3.92 -10.73 5.74
N ALA A 102 -3.92 -9.53 6.33
CA ALA A 102 -2.69 -8.84 6.72
C ALA A 102 -1.85 -9.62 7.74
N ARG A 103 -2.46 -10.56 8.47
CA ARG A 103 -1.82 -11.41 9.48
C ARG A 103 -1.52 -12.83 9.00
N GLY A 104 -1.88 -13.15 7.75
CA GLY A 104 -1.71 -14.49 7.20
C GLY A 104 -2.75 -15.51 7.67
N ALA A 105 -3.82 -15.07 8.35
CA ALA A 105 -4.95 -15.91 8.76
C ALA A 105 -5.96 -16.02 7.61
N TYR A 106 -5.53 -16.65 6.53
CA TYR A 106 -6.28 -16.65 5.27
C TYR A 106 -7.57 -17.46 5.32
N ALA A 107 -7.58 -18.55 6.08
CA ALA A 107 -8.78 -19.38 6.25
C ALA A 107 -9.91 -18.59 6.93
N ASP A 108 -9.59 -17.87 8.01
CA ASP A 108 -10.56 -17.02 8.71
C ASP A 108 -11.08 -15.88 7.80
N ALA A 109 -10.21 -15.33 6.97
CA ALA A 109 -10.61 -14.32 5.99
C ALA A 109 -11.56 -14.88 4.92
N VAL A 110 -11.31 -16.10 4.43
CA VAL A 110 -12.22 -16.80 3.47
C VAL A 110 -13.60 -16.98 4.07
N ASP A 111 -13.67 -17.42 5.33
CA ASP A 111 -14.95 -17.66 5.99
C ASP A 111 -15.74 -16.37 6.19
N LEU A 112 -15.07 -15.29 6.60
CA LEU A 112 -15.69 -13.96 6.74
C LEU A 112 -16.18 -13.39 5.40
N TYR A 113 -15.39 -13.49 4.34
CA TYR A 113 -15.83 -13.04 3.02
C TYR A 113 -16.99 -13.85 2.51
N ARG A 114 -16.97 -15.19 2.71
CA ARG A 114 -18.08 -16.07 2.32
C ARG A 114 -19.36 -15.76 3.10
N ASP A 115 -19.23 -15.45 4.39
CA ASP A 115 -20.38 -15.04 5.21
C ASP A 115 -20.88 -13.64 4.83
N ALA A 116 -19.99 -12.72 4.47
CA ALA A 116 -20.38 -11.39 4.00
C ALA A 116 -21.05 -11.41 2.63
N ALA A 117 -20.60 -12.29 1.72
CA ALA A 117 -21.11 -12.45 0.36
C ALA A 117 -22.35 -13.35 0.30
N GLN A 118 -23.39 -13.03 1.08
CA GLN A 118 -24.66 -13.75 1.13
C GLN A 118 -25.86 -12.85 0.83
N GLY A 119 -26.98 -13.46 0.46
CA GLY A 119 -28.23 -12.76 0.22
C GLY A 119 -28.10 -11.70 -0.87
N GLN A 120 -28.43 -10.46 -0.55
CA GLN A 120 -28.36 -9.33 -1.49
C GLN A 120 -26.92 -8.93 -1.87
N PHE A 121 -25.90 -9.37 -1.11
CA PHE A 121 -24.49 -9.03 -1.32
C PHE A 121 -23.71 -10.16 -2.04
N LYS A 122 -24.39 -11.22 -2.49
CA LYS A 122 -23.74 -12.36 -3.14
C LYS A 122 -22.94 -12.01 -4.41
N ASP A 123 -23.35 -10.95 -5.09
CA ASP A 123 -22.76 -10.46 -6.32
C ASP A 123 -21.98 -9.16 -6.14
N ASP A 124 -21.68 -8.77 -4.88
CA ASP A 124 -20.91 -7.55 -4.60
C ASP A 124 -19.45 -7.70 -5.08
N PRO A 125 -18.99 -6.84 -6.01
CA PRO A 125 -17.66 -6.97 -6.61
C PRO A 125 -16.52 -6.88 -5.61
N ALA A 126 -16.64 -6.06 -4.57
CA ALA A 126 -15.59 -5.90 -3.57
C ALA A 126 -15.46 -7.14 -2.67
N LEU A 127 -16.59 -7.79 -2.37
CA LEU A 127 -16.61 -9.03 -1.59
C LEU A 127 -16.09 -10.22 -2.41
N LEU A 128 -16.52 -10.35 -3.66
CA LEU A 128 -16.06 -11.43 -4.54
C LEU A 128 -14.55 -11.32 -4.82
N LEU A 129 -14.04 -10.12 -5.05
CA LEU A 129 -12.60 -9.89 -5.20
C LEU A 129 -11.84 -10.18 -3.90
N GLY A 130 -12.37 -9.75 -2.75
CA GLY A 130 -11.78 -10.03 -1.45
C GLY A 130 -11.74 -11.54 -1.16
N LEU A 131 -12.83 -12.25 -1.45
CA LEU A 131 -12.93 -13.70 -1.33
C LEU A 131 -11.91 -14.40 -2.22
N ALA A 132 -11.83 -14.04 -3.49
CA ALA A 132 -10.87 -14.61 -4.43
C ALA A 132 -9.42 -14.42 -3.96
N ARG A 133 -9.09 -13.23 -3.47
CA ARG A 133 -7.78 -12.93 -2.90
C ARG A 133 -7.47 -13.80 -1.67
N ALA A 134 -8.42 -13.91 -0.75
CA ALA A 134 -8.27 -14.73 0.45
C ALA A 134 -8.10 -16.21 0.11
N GLN A 135 -8.91 -16.75 -0.81
CA GLN A 135 -8.83 -18.13 -1.31
C GLN A 135 -7.48 -18.40 -1.96
N PHE A 136 -7.03 -17.51 -2.86
CA PHE A 136 -5.72 -17.65 -3.49
C PHE A 136 -4.58 -17.70 -2.46
N LEU A 137 -4.59 -16.80 -1.49
CA LEU A 137 -3.59 -16.76 -0.42
C LEU A 137 -3.68 -17.96 0.53
N ASN A 138 -4.88 -18.53 0.68
CA ASN A 138 -5.12 -19.75 1.44
C ASN A 138 -4.71 -21.04 0.68
N GLY A 139 -4.17 -20.91 -0.54
CA GLY A 139 -3.74 -22.06 -1.35
C GLY A 139 -4.89 -22.75 -2.10
N ASP A 140 -6.00 -22.05 -2.29
CA ASP A 140 -7.15 -22.51 -3.10
C ASP A 140 -7.25 -21.69 -4.41
N PRO A 141 -6.40 -21.95 -5.42
CA PRO A 141 -6.46 -21.25 -6.68
C PRO A 141 -7.74 -21.59 -7.49
N ALA A 142 -8.34 -22.75 -7.29
CA ALA A 142 -9.58 -23.11 -7.98
C ALA A 142 -10.76 -22.32 -7.43
N GLY A 143 -10.87 -22.17 -6.11
CA GLY A 143 -11.86 -21.31 -5.49
C GLY A 143 -11.68 -19.85 -5.88
N ALA A 144 -10.43 -19.35 -5.91
CA ALA A 144 -10.14 -17.99 -6.34
C ALA A 144 -10.60 -17.73 -7.78
N GLN A 145 -10.34 -18.65 -8.69
CA GLN A 145 -10.83 -18.56 -10.07
C GLN A 145 -12.37 -18.52 -10.09
N ALA A 146 -13.05 -19.44 -9.40
CA ALA A 146 -14.50 -19.50 -9.37
C ALA A 146 -15.14 -18.19 -8.83
N SER A 147 -14.56 -17.59 -7.80
CA SER A 147 -15.02 -16.29 -7.27
C SER A 147 -14.84 -15.15 -8.27
N LEU A 148 -13.76 -15.15 -9.06
CA LEU A 148 -13.54 -14.14 -10.10
C LEU A 148 -14.41 -14.39 -11.34
N ASP A 149 -14.69 -15.64 -11.68
CA ASP A 149 -15.65 -15.97 -12.74
C ASP A 149 -17.07 -15.51 -12.35
N ALA A 150 -17.47 -15.67 -11.08
CA ALA A 150 -18.73 -15.15 -10.55
C ALA A 150 -18.77 -13.62 -10.60
N LEU A 151 -17.69 -12.96 -10.25
CA LEU A 151 -17.56 -11.50 -10.36
C LEU A 151 -17.75 -11.02 -11.80
N GLN A 152 -17.06 -11.66 -12.75
CA GLN A 152 -17.17 -11.30 -14.17
C GLN A 152 -18.57 -11.59 -14.74
N ALA A 153 -19.23 -12.64 -14.25
CA ALA A 153 -20.60 -12.96 -14.66
C ALA A 153 -21.63 -11.97 -14.10
N SER A 154 -21.43 -11.47 -12.87
CA SER A 154 -22.32 -10.49 -12.22
C SER A 154 -22.13 -9.08 -12.77
N ASP A 155 -20.90 -8.69 -13.06
CA ASP A 155 -20.55 -7.40 -13.67
C ASP A 155 -19.52 -7.57 -14.80
N PRO A 156 -19.98 -7.83 -16.04
CA PRO A 156 -19.10 -7.95 -17.20
C PRO A 156 -18.28 -6.72 -17.52
N SER A 157 -18.68 -5.55 -16.99
CA SER A 157 -17.96 -4.29 -17.16
C SER A 157 -16.88 -4.03 -16.10
N TYR A 158 -16.78 -4.88 -15.08
CA TYR A 158 -15.81 -4.74 -14.01
C TYR A 158 -14.39 -4.92 -14.52
N VAL A 159 -13.57 -3.88 -14.42
CA VAL A 159 -12.16 -3.90 -14.82
C VAL A 159 -11.28 -3.60 -13.63
N SER A 160 -10.44 -4.57 -13.26
CA SER A 160 -9.46 -4.43 -12.19
C SER A 160 -8.18 -5.17 -12.56
N ALA A 161 -7.06 -4.45 -12.59
CA ALA A 161 -5.76 -5.04 -12.84
C ALA A 161 -5.36 -6.06 -11.74
N ASP A 162 -5.75 -5.80 -10.49
CA ASP A 162 -5.49 -6.69 -9.36
C ASP A 162 -6.32 -7.97 -9.45
N ALA A 163 -7.62 -7.86 -9.81
CA ALA A 163 -8.47 -9.03 -10.03
C ALA A 163 -7.91 -9.91 -11.16
N HIS A 164 -7.50 -9.29 -12.27
CA HIS A 164 -6.91 -10.00 -13.40
C HIS A 164 -5.58 -10.66 -13.04
N LEU A 165 -4.75 -10.00 -12.22
CA LEU A 165 -3.51 -10.60 -11.72
C LEU A 165 -3.78 -11.83 -10.86
N ILE A 166 -4.76 -11.77 -9.94
CA ILE A 166 -5.15 -12.92 -9.11
C ILE A 166 -5.68 -14.05 -10.02
N TYR A 167 -6.46 -13.72 -11.06
CA TYR A 167 -6.99 -14.69 -12.01
C TYR A 167 -5.87 -15.44 -12.76
N ALA A 168 -4.91 -14.71 -13.34
CA ALA A 168 -3.77 -15.30 -14.01
C ALA A 168 -2.92 -16.19 -13.07
N ARG A 169 -2.71 -15.74 -11.84
CA ARG A 169 -2.00 -16.51 -10.80
C ARG A 169 -2.78 -17.75 -10.37
N ALA A 170 -4.11 -17.67 -10.31
CA ALA A 170 -4.96 -18.79 -9.99
C ALA A 170 -4.93 -19.87 -11.08
N LEU A 171 -4.91 -19.49 -12.35
CA LEU A 171 -4.72 -20.39 -13.48
C LEU A 171 -3.33 -21.07 -13.42
N GLU A 172 -2.29 -20.29 -13.17
CA GLU A 172 -0.93 -20.82 -12.98
C GLU A 172 -0.87 -21.83 -11.83
N GLY A 173 -1.47 -21.51 -10.68
CA GLY A 173 -1.52 -22.37 -9.49
C GLY A 173 -2.27 -23.68 -9.72
N GLN A 174 -3.21 -23.70 -10.68
CA GLN A 174 -3.92 -24.91 -11.11
C GLN A 174 -3.17 -25.71 -12.19
N GLY A 175 -2.02 -25.22 -12.66
CA GLY A 175 -1.29 -25.83 -13.77
C GLY A 175 -1.92 -25.58 -15.14
N LYS A 176 -2.88 -24.67 -15.26
CA LYS A 176 -3.48 -24.22 -16.54
C LYS A 176 -2.54 -23.25 -17.25
N THR A 177 -1.36 -23.75 -17.60
CA THR A 177 -0.23 -22.93 -18.02
C THR A 177 -0.50 -22.11 -19.28
N ALA A 178 -1.16 -22.71 -20.28
CA ALA A 178 -1.47 -22.00 -21.54
C ALA A 178 -2.42 -20.82 -21.30
N ASP A 179 -3.44 -21.02 -20.48
CA ASP A 179 -4.41 -19.98 -20.13
C ASP A 179 -3.75 -18.88 -19.29
N ALA A 180 -2.93 -19.27 -18.32
CA ALA A 180 -2.17 -18.33 -17.50
C ALA A 180 -1.24 -17.44 -18.34
N LEU A 181 -0.50 -18.01 -19.31
CA LEU A 181 0.34 -17.26 -20.25
C LEU A 181 -0.49 -16.26 -21.06
N ALA A 182 -1.67 -16.68 -21.56
CA ALA A 182 -2.56 -15.79 -22.31
C ALA A 182 -3.03 -14.60 -21.45
N GLU A 183 -3.42 -14.86 -20.20
CA GLU A 183 -3.86 -13.80 -19.29
C GLU A 183 -2.72 -12.87 -18.85
N TYR A 184 -1.53 -13.41 -18.53
CA TYR A 184 -0.38 -12.57 -18.25
C TYR A 184 0.02 -11.69 -19.44
N LYS A 185 -0.02 -12.23 -20.66
CA LYS A 185 0.28 -11.47 -21.88
C LYS A 185 -0.66 -10.26 -22.06
N ARG A 186 -1.96 -10.44 -21.79
CA ARG A 186 -2.94 -9.34 -21.80
C ARG A 186 -2.64 -8.33 -20.70
N LEU A 187 -2.37 -8.83 -19.49
CA LEU A 187 -2.16 -8.03 -18.29
C LEU A 187 -0.92 -7.13 -18.41
N VAL A 188 0.15 -7.59 -19.04
CA VAL A 188 1.38 -6.82 -19.29
C VAL A 188 1.10 -5.48 -19.98
N GLY A 189 0.06 -5.38 -20.77
CA GLY A 189 -0.28 -4.17 -21.51
C GLY A 189 -0.84 -3.02 -20.66
N TYR A 190 -1.38 -3.30 -19.46
CA TYR A 190 -2.05 -2.27 -18.66
C TYR A 190 -1.84 -2.37 -17.15
N TYR A 191 -1.19 -3.43 -16.65
CA TYR A 191 -0.89 -3.55 -15.22
C TYR A 191 0.08 -2.44 -14.77
N PRO A 192 -0.20 -1.73 -13.65
CA PRO A 192 0.52 -0.52 -13.29
C PRO A 192 1.94 -0.75 -12.73
N GLY A 193 2.42 -1.98 -12.67
CA GLY A 193 3.73 -2.34 -12.13
C GLY A 193 4.44 -3.43 -12.94
N GLU A 194 5.62 -3.85 -12.47
CA GLU A 194 6.42 -4.85 -13.16
C GLU A 194 6.08 -6.30 -12.73
N GLU A 195 5.19 -6.49 -11.76
CA GLU A 195 4.83 -7.83 -11.26
C GLU A 195 4.28 -8.72 -12.38
N ALA A 196 3.26 -8.24 -13.11
CA ALA A 196 2.64 -9.04 -14.16
C ALA A 196 3.65 -9.43 -15.25
N ARG A 197 4.51 -8.49 -15.64
CA ARG A 197 5.56 -8.72 -16.65
C ARG A 197 6.60 -9.71 -16.15
N ALA A 198 7.04 -9.59 -14.90
CA ALA A 198 7.99 -10.52 -14.31
C ALA A 198 7.41 -11.94 -14.16
N ARG A 199 6.14 -12.08 -13.76
CA ARG A 199 5.47 -13.38 -13.68
C ARG A 199 5.27 -14.02 -15.03
N TYR A 200 4.92 -13.23 -16.04
CA TYR A 200 4.86 -13.70 -17.43
C TYR A 200 6.20 -14.28 -17.88
N ALA A 201 7.30 -13.55 -17.66
CA ALA A 201 8.64 -14.02 -18.02
C ALA A 201 9.04 -15.29 -17.26
N MET A 202 8.75 -15.35 -15.95
CA MET A 202 9.02 -16.54 -15.13
C MET A 202 8.24 -17.77 -15.65
N LEU A 203 6.98 -17.59 -16.06
CA LEU A 203 6.18 -18.68 -16.58
C LEU A 203 6.65 -19.12 -17.97
N LEU A 204 7.05 -18.18 -18.84
CA LEU A 204 7.69 -18.48 -20.14
C LEU A 204 8.98 -19.29 -19.94
N GLU A 205 9.82 -18.91 -19.01
CA GLU A 205 11.05 -19.64 -18.70
C GLU A 205 10.74 -21.06 -18.22
N LYS A 206 9.77 -21.23 -17.32
CA LYS A 206 9.33 -22.53 -16.82
C LYS A 206 8.78 -23.44 -17.92
N THR A 207 8.19 -22.87 -18.98
CA THR A 207 7.66 -23.61 -20.13
C THR A 207 8.67 -23.85 -21.24
N GLY A 208 9.90 -23.37 -21.08
CA GLY A 208 10.99 -23.55 -22.04
C GLY A 208 11.10 -22.45 -23.09
N ALA A 209 10.23 -21.44 -23.10
CA ALA A 209 10.27 -20.29 -24.00
C ALA A 209 11.32 -19.25 -23.52
N ARG A 210 12.56 -19.69 -23.40
CA ARG A 210 13.63 -18.91 -22.75
C ARG A 210 13.94 -17.60 -23.48
N ASP A 211 13.98 -17.62 -24.80
CA ASP A 211 14.31 -16.42 -25.58
C ASP A 211 13.27 -15.32 -25.36
N GLU A 212 11.97 -15.67 -25.40
CA GLU A 212 10.88 -14.74 -25.12
C GLU A 212 10.92 -14.24 -23.66
N ALA A 213 11.19 -15.13 -22.71
CA ALA A 213 11.38 -14.75 -21.31
C ALA A 213 12.51 -13.74 -21.13
N MET A 214 13.66 -13.97 -21.77
CA MET A 214 14.81 -13.07 -21.72
C MET A 214 14.51 -11.69 -22.31
N ASP A 215 13.73 -11.62 -23.38
CA ASP A 215 13.31 -10.35 -23.96
C ASP A 215 12.41 -9.57 -22.99
N VAL A 216 11.48 -10.25 -22.31
CA VAL A 216 10.63 -9.63 -21.29
C VAL A 216 11.46 -9.14 -20.11
N TYR A 217 12.42 -9.93 -19.60
CA TYR A 217 13.30 -9.50 -18.51
C TYR A 217 14.14 -8.28 -18.89
N ARG A 218 14.70 -8.23 -20.12
CA ARG A 218 15.43 -7.05 -20.62
C ARG A 218 14.55 -5.81 -20.68
N GLN A 219 13.28 -5.96 -21.07
CA GLN A 219 12.32 -4.86 -21.05
C GLN A 219 12.11 -4.31 -19.63
N ILE A 220 11.92 -5.18 -18.61
CA ILE A 220 11.78 -4.75 -17.20
C ILE A 220 13.02 -3.95 -16.78
N VAL A 221 14.23 -4.46 -17.04
CA VAL A 221 15.47 -3.78 -16.67
C VAL A 221 15.56 -2.41 -17.34
N LYS A 222 15.29 -2.32 -18.63
CA LYS A 222 15.31 -1.05 -19.40
C LYS A 222 14.31 -0.03 -18.87
N LEU A 223 13.08 -0.47 -18.55
CA LEU A 223 12.03 0.40 -17.99
C LEU A 223 12.43 0.95 -16.62
N LEU A 224 12.98 0.09 -15.76
CA LEU A 224 13.38 0.50 -14.42
C LEU A 224 14.61 1.40 -14.42
N ASP A 225 15.56 1.23 -15.34
CA ASP A 225 16.75 2.09 -15.43
C ASP A 225 16.37 3.53 -15.77
N GLY A 226 15.35 3.75 -16.60
CA GLY A 226 14.81 5.06 -16.94
C GLY A 226 13.77 5.62 -15.95
N ALA A 227 13.34 4.83 -14.97
CA ALA A 227 12.22 5.21 -14.10
C ALA A 227 12.66 6.09 -12.91
N PRO A 228 11.73 6.92 -12.35
CA PRO A 228 11.98 7.68 -11.14
C PRO A 228 12.36 6.78 -9.95
N SER A 229 13.18 7.31 -9.02
CA SER A 229 13.71 6.53 -7.89
C SER A 229 12.61 5.92 -6.99
N ARG A 230 11.48 6.63 -6.83
CA ARG A 230 10.31 6.14 -6.07
C ARG A 230 9.71 4.88 -6.72
N TYR A 231 9.54 4.90 -8.05
CA TYR A 231 9.01 3.74 -8.79
C TYR A 231 9.97 2.56 -8.72
N ARG A 232 11.28 2.79 -8.98
CA ARG A 232 12.31 1.74 -8.84
C ARG A 232 12.32 1.08 -7.47
N LYS A 233 12.13 1.86 -6.39
CA LYS A 233 12.04 1.31 -5.03
C LYS A 233 10.79 0.43 -4.85
N ALA A 234 9.66 0.87 -5.40
CA ALA A 234 8.41 0.10 -5.32
C ALA A 234 8.48 -1.20 -6.12
N GLN A 235 9.21 -1.21 -7.25
CA GLN A 235 9.34 -2.38 -8.14
C GLN A 235 10.66 -3.14 -7.93
N LYS A 236 11.35 -2.92 -6.79
CA LYS A 236 12.69 -3.47 -6.55
C LYS A 236 12.75 -4.99 -6.68
N GLU A 237 11.78 -5.69 -6.12
CA GLU A 237 11.71 -7.15 -6.13
C GLU A 237 11.72 -7.69 -7.57
N TRP A 238 10.84 -7.17 -8.41
CA TRP A 238 10.69 -7.58 -9.81
C TRP A 238 11.90 -7.19 -10.66
N GLY A 239 12.47 -6.02 -10.36
CA GLY A 239 13.73 -5.59 -10.99
C GLY A 239 14.92 -6.48 -10.63
N ASP A 240 15.02 -6.91 -9.38
CA ASP A 240 16.10 -7.80 -8.93
C ASP A 240 15.96 -9.21 -9.55
N ILE A 241 14.73 -9.70 -9.75
CA ILE A 241 14.47 -10.96 -10.48
C ILE A 241 14.93 -10.81 -11.93
N ALA A 242 14.48 -9.77 -12.63
CA ALA A 242 14.84 -9.55 -14.03
C ALA A 242 16.36 -9.38 -14.24
N LYS A 243 17.02 -8.59 -13.37
CA LYS A 243 18.47 -8.40 -13.42
C LYS A 243 19.27 -9.69 -13.19
N ARG A 244 18.77 -10.59 -12.37
CA ARG A 244 19.42 -11.92 -12.17
C ARG A 244 19.26 -12.81 -13.40
N ALA A 245 18.10 -12.77 -14.05
CA ALA A 245 17.82 -13.58 -15.21
C ALA A 245 18.64 -13.18 -16.46
N VAL A 246 18.95 -11.88 -16.62
CA VAL A 246 19.69 -11.36 -17.82
C VAL A 246 21.21 -11.33 -17.64
N ARG A 247 21.75 -11.76 -16.50
CA ARG A 247 23.19 -11.92 -16.25
C ARG A 247 23.70 -13.22 -16.79
#